data_ae98a2cfbdf63cc5bae816a35a3f30f2
#
_entry.id   ae98a2cfbdf63cc5bae816a35a3f30f2
#
_cell.length_a   1.000
_cell.length_b   1.000
_cell.length_c   1.000
_cell.angle_alpha   90.00
_cell.angle_beta   90.00
_cell.angle_gamma   90.00
#
_symmetry.space_group_name_H-M   'P 1'
#
loop_
_entity.id
_entity.type
_entity.pdbx_description
1 polymer ?
#
loop_
_entity_poly.entity_id
_entity_poly.type
_entity_poly.pdbx_seq_one_letter_code
_entity_poly.pdbx_strand_id
1 'polypeptide(L)'
;MKILVTGAAGFIGMHVCERLLARGDEVIGLDNLNDYYDVSLKQARLSRLTPSPRFEFVQQDIVQRDALAQCFAVHAPQRVIHLAAQVGVRN
;
A
#
# COMPACT_ATOMS: atom_id res chain seq x y z
N MET A 1 -2.84 -14.38 -6.92
CA MET A 1 -1.47 -13.85 -6.87
C MET A 1 -1.34 -12.89 -5.71
N LYS A 2 -0.20 -12.85 -5.08
CA LYS A 2 0.05 -11.97 -3.94
C LYS A 2 0.83 -10.76 -4.41
N ILE A 3 0.29 -9.57 -4.22
CA ILE A 3 0.82 -8.33 -4.81
C ILE A 3 1.01 -7.29 -3.71
N LEU A 4 2.20 -6.71 -3.64
CA LEU A 4 2.50 -5.60 -2.76
C LEU A 4 2.25 -4.30 -3.53
N VAL A 5 1.45 -3.40 -2.95
CA VAL A 5 1.17 -2.10 -3.55
C VAL A 5 1.67 -1.03 -2.59
N THR A 6 2.68 -0.27 -3.01
CA THR A 6 3.13 0.89 -2.23
C THR A 6 2.27 2.10 -2.58
N GLY A 7 2.03 2.97 -1.61
CA GLY A 7 1.13 4.10 -1.80
C GLY A 7 -0.33 3.69 -1.82
N ALA A 8 -0.67 2.61 -1.09
CA ALA A 8 -2.01 2.03 -1.14
C ALA A 8 -3.10 2.98 -0.64
N ALA A 9 -2.76 3.90 0.27
CA ALA A 9 -3.73 4.86 0.80
C ALA A 9 -3.88 6.11 -0.08
N GLY A 10 -3.10 6.22 -1.15
CA GLY A 10 -3.27 7.28 -2.13
C GLY A 10 -4.48 7.02 -3.01
N PHE A 11 -4.86 8.03 -3.79
CA PHE A 11 -6.04 7.91 -4.64
C PHE A 11 -5.88 6.79 -5.67
N ILE A 12 -4.78 6.82 -6.41
CA ILE A 12 -4.54 5.80 -7.44
C ILE A 12 -4.28 4.44 -6.79
N GLY A 13 -3.51 4.44 -5.68
CA GLY A 13 -3.18 3.20 -4.98
C GLY A 13 -4.42 2.46 -4.48
N MET A 14 -5.37 3.19 -3.91
CA MET A 14 -6.61 2.58 -3.46
C MET A 14 -7.38 1.94 -4.61
N HIS A 15 -7.50 2.64 -5.73
CA HIS A 15 -8.22 2.11 -6.89
C HIS A 15 -7.53 0.88 -7.47
N VAL A 16 -6.20 0.89 -7.51
CA VAL A 16 -5.44 -0.29 -7.96
C VAL A 16 -5.71 -1.47 -7.03
N CYS A 17 -5.68 -1.24 -5.72
CA CYS A 17 -5.96 -2.30 -4.75
C CYS A 17 -7.37 -2.86 -4.92
N GLU A 18 -8.36 -2.00 -5.13
CA GLU A 18 -9.73 -2.46 -5.35
C GLU A 18 -9.84 -3.35 -6.58
N ARG A 19 -9.17 -2.96 -7.67
CA ARG A 19 -9.18 -3.75 -8.89
C ARG A 19 -8.52 -5.11 -8.70
N LEU A 20 -7.38 -5.14 -8.00
CA LEU A 20 -6.69 -6.39 -7.74
C LEU A 20 -7.51 -7.32 -6.85
N LEU A 21 -8.14 -6.77 -5.83
CA LEU A 21 -9.00 -7.57 -4.95
C LEU A 21 -10.20 -8.14 -5.71
N ALA A 22 -10.77 -7.35 -6.62
CA ALA A 22 -11.88 -7.80 -7.46
C ALA A 22 -11.48 -8.95 -8.38
N ARG A 23 -10.21 -9.00 -8.79
CA ARG A 23 -9.67 -10.10 -9.58
C ARG A 23 -9.44 -11.37 -8.78
N GLY A 24 -9.49 -11.28 -7.45
CA GLY A 24 -9.19 -12.40 -6.57
C GLY A 24 -7.75 -12.46 -6.09
N ASP A 25 -6.97 -11.40 -6.34
CA ASP A 25 -5.60 -11.33 -5.85
C ASP A 25 -5.56 -11.03 -4.36
N GLU A 26 -4.48 -11.46 -3.69
CA GLU A 26 -4.16 -11.01 -2.35
C GLU A 26 -3.32 -9.75 -2.46
N VAL A 27 -3.65 -8.75 -1.64
CA VAL A 27 -2.98 -7.45 -1.71
C VAL A 27 -2.41 -7.08 -0.36
N ILE A 28 -1.12 -6.74 -0.33
CA ILE A 28 -0.50 -6.11 0.81
C ILE A 28 -0.34 -4.64 0.46
N GLY A 29 -1.11 -3.78 1.12
CA GLY A 29 -1.03 -2.35 0.90
C GLY A 29 -0.04 -1.72 1.86
N LEU A 30 0.90 -0.95 1.34
CA LEU A 30 1.92 -0.31 2.14
C LEU A 30 1.85 1.20 1.94
N ASP A 31 1.81 1.94 3.05
CA ASP A 31 1.76 3.40 3.02
C ASP A 31 2.26 3.91 4.36
N ASN A 32 2.93 5.04 4.34
CA ASN A 32 3.41 5.65 5.58
C ASN A 32 2.38 6.58 6.22
N LEU A 33 1.29 6.87 5.53
CA LEU A 33 0.24 7.79 6.00
C LEU A 33 0.82 9.12 6.41
N ASN A 34 1.78 9.64 5.64
CA ASN A 34 2.41 10.90 5.98
C ASN A 34 1.39 12.04 5.94
N ASP A 35 1.73 13.15 6.58
CA ASP A 35 0.82 14.27 6.79
C ASP A 35 0.94 15.36 5.73
N TYR A 36 1.61 15.12 4.61
CA TYR A 36 1.59 16.05 3.49
C TYR A 36 0.18 16.22 2.93
N TYR A 37 -0.63 15.18 3.06
CA TYR A 37 -2.02 15.18 2.66
C TYR A 37 -2.89 14.91 3.89
N ASP A 38 -4.17 15.08 3.74
CA ASP A 38 -5.10 14.80 4.82
C ASP A 38 -5.06 13.30 5.17
N VAL A 39 -4.55 12.99 6.36
CA VAL A 39 -4.44 11.61 6.83
C VAL A 39 -5.82 10.98 6.98
N SER A 40 -6.82 11.76 7.39
CA SER A 40 -8.17 11.21 7.52
C SER A 40 -8.74 10.79 6.17
N LEU A 41 -8.37 11.45 5.09
CA LEU A 41 -8.75 11.04 3.75
C LEU A 41 -8.11 9.72 3.38
N LYS A 42 -6.83 9.54 3.71
CA LYS A 42 -6.13 8.27 3.48
C LYS A 42 -6.77 7.14 4.29
N GLN A 43 -7.12 7.42 5.53
CA GLN A 43 -7.78 6.44 6.38
C GLN A 43 -9.15 6.06 5.83
N ALA A 44 -9.90 7.03 5.30
CA ALA A 44 -11.18 6.76 4.68
C ALA A 44 -11.03 5.86 3.45
N ARG A 45 -9.97 6.07 2.67
CA ARG A 45 -9.68 5.21 1.53
C ARG A 45 -9.34 3.79 1.98
N LEU A 46 -8.52 3.65 3.02
CA LEU A 46 -8.18 2.34 3.55
C LEU A 46 -9.39 1.60 4.08
N SER A 47 -10.36 2.32 4.65
CA SER A 47 -11.56 1.69 5.18
C SER A 47 -12.40 1.01 4.11
N ARG A 48 -12.19 1.33 2.85
CA ARG A 48 -12.83 0.65 1.73
C ARG A 48 -12.15 -0.68 1.39
N LEU A 49 -10.89 -0.84 1.80
CA LEU A 49 -10.08 -2.01 1.47
C LEU A 49 -10.03 -3.01 2.62
N THR A 50 -9.94 -2.51 3.85
CA THR A 50 -9.70 -3.35 5.03
C THR A 50 -10.78 -4.41 5.29
N PRO A 51 -12.06 -4.22 4.89
CA PRO A 51 -13.02 -5.31 5.05
C PRO A 51 -12.73 -6.54 4.20
N SER A 52 -11.92 -6.42 3.17
CA SER A 52 -11.59 -7.58 2.34
C SER A 52 -10.63 -8.51 3.09
N PRO A 53 -10.93 -9.81 3.20
CA PRO A 53 -10.04 -10.75 3.89
C PRO A 53 -8.72 -10.97 3.15
N ARG A 54 -8.63 -10.55 1.89
CA ARG A 54 -7.41 -10.68 1.09
C ARG A 54 -6.57 -9.42 1.07
N PHE A 55 -6.97 -8.38 1.82
CA PHE A 55 -6.20 -7.15 1.93
C PHE A 55 -5.56 -7.07 3.31
N GLU A 56 -4.27 -6.77 3.33
CA GLU A 56 -3.54 -6.48 4.56
C GLU A 56 -2.83 -5.15 4.42
N PHE A 57 -3.00 -4.28 5.39
CA PHE A 57 -2.35 -2.97 5.38
C PHE A 57 -1.13 -2.98 6.29
N VAL A 58 -0.01 -2.44 5.78
CA VAL A 58 1.22 -2.25 6.55
C VAL A 58 1.55 -0.76 6.51
N GLN A 59 1.54 -0.12 7.67
CA GLN A 59 1.95 1.28 7.78
C GLN A 59 3.46 1.34 7.90
N GLN A 60 4.12 1.79 6.84
CA GLN A 60 5.56 1.78 6.79
C GLN A 60 6.07 2.76 5.75
N ASP A 61 7.21 3.39 6.05
CA ASP A 61 7.86 4.27 5.11
C ASP A 61 8.83 3.46 4.24
N ILE A 62 8.72 3.63 2.92
CA ILE A 62 9.55 2.89 1.97
C ILE A 62 11.03 3.23 2.07
N VAL A 63 11.39 4.34 2.71
CA VAL A 63 12.80 4.68 2.91
C VAL A 63 13.44 3.89 4.05
N GLN A 64 12.65 3.21 4.86
CA GLN A 64 13.15 2.35 5.94
C GLN A 64 13.47 0.97 5.38
N ARG A 65 14.70 0.82 4.92
CA ARG A 65 15.11 -0.37 4.15
C ARG A 65 14.97 -1.67 4.92
N ASP A 66 15.37 -1.67 6.20
CA ASP A 66 15.33 -2.90 6.99
C ASP A 66 13.90 -3.35 7.20
N ALA A 67 13.01 -2.40 7.49
CA ALA A 67 11.61 -2.70 7.70
C ALA A 67 10.95 -3.14 6.39
N LEU A 68 11.34 -2.53 5.28
CA LEU A 68 10.82 -2.92 3.97
C LEU A 68 11.28 -4.32 3.60
N ALA A 69 12.56 -4.63 3.83
CA ALA A 69 13.09 -5.97 3.57
C ALA A 69 12.36 -7.02 4.41
N GLN A 70 12.06 -6.68 5.66
CA GLN A 70 11.32 -7.57 6.55
C GLN A 70 9.90 -7.80 6.05
N CYS A 71 9.26 -6.77 5.53
CA CYS A 71 7.94 -6.87 4.92
C CYS A 71 7.96 -7.85 3.74
N PHE A 72 8.96 -7.74 2.88
CA PHE A 72 9.14 -8.68 1.77
C PHE A 72 9.34 -10.11 2.27
N ALA A 73 10.15 -10.28 3.31
CA ALA A 73 10.43 -11.61 3.85
C ALA A 73 9.17 -12.26 4.45
N VAL A 74 8.36 -11.47 5.15
CA VAL A 74 7.16 -11.98 5.81
C VAL A 74 6.05 -12.27 4.80
N HIS A 75 5.84 -11.37 3.85
CA HIS A 75 4.69 -11.47 2.94
C HIS A 75 5.02 -12.19 1.63
N ALA A 76 6.29 -12.20 1.23
CA ALA A 76 6.76 -12.86 0.01
C ALA A 76 5.88 -12.56 -1.21
N PRO A 77 5.70 -11.27 -1.56
CA PRO A 77 4.84 -10.94 -2.68
C PRO A 77 5.43 -11.43 -3.99
N GLN A 78 4.56 -11.81 -4.89
CA GLN A 78 4.97 -12.27 -6.23
C GLN A 78 5.18 -11.11 -7.19
N ARG A 79 4.50 -9.98 -6.93
CA ARG A 79 4.64 -8.77 -7.72
C ARG A 79 4.61 -7.55 -6.82
N VAL A 80 5.20 -6.46 -7.31
CA VAL A 80 5.20 -5.18 -6.62
C VAL A 80 4.72 -4.10 -7.58
N ILE A 81 3.72 -3.33 -7.13
CA ILE A 81 3.27 -2.13 -7.84
C ILE A 81 3.67 -0.95 -6.96
N HIS A 82 4.60 -0.15 -7.46
CA HIS A 82 5.20 0.94 -6.68
C HIS A 82 4.58 2.27 -7.08
N LEU A 83 3.65 2.74 -6.24
CA LEU A 83 2.94 4.01 -6.47
C LEU A 83 3.26 5.05 -5.41
N ALA A 84 4.01 4.68 -4.38
CA ALA A 84 4.38 5.63 -3.34
C ALA A 84 5.33 6.69 -3.91
N ALA A 85 5.04 7.93 -3.61
CA ALA A 85 5.92 9.03 -3.96
C ALA A 85 6.21 9.83 -2.71
N GLN A 86 7.44 10.29 -2.59
CA GLN A 86 7.82 11.15 -1.47
C GLN A 86 7.67 12.59 -1.92
N VAL A 87 6.79 13.32 -1.23
CA VAL A 87 6.53 14.73 -1.57
C VAL A 87 7.80 15.54 -1.36
N GLY A 88 8.12 16.38 -2.34
CA GLY A 88 9.30 17.22 -2.29
C GLY A 88 10.55 16.59 -2.88
N VAL A 89 10.53 15.29 -3.14
CA VAL A 89 11.64 14.63 -3.82
C VAL A 89 11.52 14.87 -5.33
N ARG A 90 12.64 15.27 -5.92
CA ARG A 90 12.68 15.52 -7.37
C ARG A 90 13.69 14.59 -8.00
N ASN A 91 13.27 13.95 -9.02
CA ASN A 91 14.11 13.04 -9.77
C ASN A 91 14.48 13.64 -11.11
#